data_8c54fe5d662c5178f0eed4e420ad9637
#
_entry.id   8c54fe5d662c5178f0eed4e420ad9637
#
_cell.length_a   1.000
_cell.length_b   1.000
_cell.length_c   1.000
_cell.angle_alpha   90.00
_cell.angle_beta   90.00
_cell.angle_gamma   90.00
#
_symmetry.space_group_name_H-M   'P 1'
#
loop_
_entity.id
_entity.type
_entity.pdbx_description
1 polymer ?
#
loop_
_entity_poly.entity_id
_entity_poly.type
_entity_poly.pdbx_seq_one_letter_code
_entity_poly.pdbx_strand_id
1 'polypeptide(L)'
;METAIQKTTNMSLAEYLRQAENFQKFVDILGRDAAPYVQSVVIAASSTEELVQCTPRSIFRAALRAASLGLSCDPAVKQAWLVPRNRKVKGRNGQPDRWEKEAQFQPHYLGLYSLAMRTGKYWIINVGPIYDGQKVFENPLTGLHAVQEEGGFLGQPQSYNAAYSRDVTVRRSQGKPVIGWLGYMKAKNGFEKSVYMSCVEIEEHAIAHVKDYDKNPNWQSPGKRPTMEMKTVLRALMNWADKSGVEISQQLKEALRADEPIDAEAEDLPETKAPKTDEQEMTYEEAAQTIVVFGGGKERFMSELSKEQLDDVIANSILLNCVEAAKIVLKHDYNMEPVSGKPTTEQLIGQMGF
;
A
#
# COMPACT_ATOMS: atom_id res chain seq x y z
N MET A 1 -19.33 -18.14 -28.81
CA MET A 1 -18.92 -17.18 -27.76
C MET A 1 -19.10 -17.70 -26.32
N GLU A 2 -19.60 -18.89 -26.08
CA GLU A 2 -19.79 -19.50 -24.75
C GLU A 2 -18.53 -20.15 -24.13
N THR A 3 -17.50 -20.40 -24.94
CA THR A 3 -16.32 -21.16 -24.50
C THR A 3 -15.27 -20.38 -23.71
N ALA A 4 -15.28 -19.04 -23.75
CA ALA A 4 -14.29 -18.21 -23.06
C ALA A 4 -14.63 -17.94 -21.58
N ILE A 5 -15.92 -17.88 -21.23
CA ILE A 5 -16.38 -17.54 -19.88
C ILE A 5 -16.31 -18.76 -18.95
N GLN A 6 -16.47 -19.98 -19.46
CA GLN A 6 -16.36 -21.21 -18.66
C GLN A 6 -14.92 -21.61 -18.33
N LYS A 7 -13.92 -21.16 -19.09
CA LYS A 7 -12.50 -21.48 -18.83
C LYS A 7 -11.90 -20.77 -17.63
N THR A 8 -12.47 -19.66 -17.20
CA THR A 8 -11.94 -18.88 -16.04
C THR A 8 -12.36 -19.40 -14.67
N THR A 9 -13.37 -20.29 -14.61
CA THR A 9 -13.95 -20.77 -13.33
C THR A 9 -13.12 -21.89 -12.68
N ASN A 10 -12.20 -22.53 -13.41
CA ASN A 10 -11.39 -23.67 -12.92
C ASN A 10 -9.86 -23.39 -12.88
N MET A 11 -9.44 -22.16 -13.14
CA MET A 11 -8.02 -21.82 -13.16
C MET A 11 -7.52 -21.57 -11.72
N SER A 12 -6.41 -22.17 -11.35
CA SER A 12 -5.77 -21.90 -10.06
C SER A 12 -5.26 -20.45 -9.99
N LEU A 13 -5.14 -19.91 -8.77
CA LEU A 13 -4.59 -18.56 -8.58
C LEU A 13 -3.19 -18.43 -9.21
N ALA A 14 -2.34 -19.44 -9.01
CA ALA A 14 -0.98 -19.43 -9.53
C ALA A 14 -0.95 -19.38 -11.07
N GLU A 15 -1.80 -20.14 -11.74
CA GLU A 15 -1.95 -20.09 -13.20
C GLU A 15 -2.49 -18.75 -13.69
N TYR A 16 -3.48 -18.19 -12.98
CA TYR A 16 -4.04 -16.87 -13.30
C TYR A 16 -2.99 -15.75 -13.21
N LEU A 17 -2.19 -15.74 -12.13
CA LEU A 17 -1.13 -14.75 -11.93
C LEU A 17 0.04 -14.92 -12.92
N ARG A 18 0.28 -16.14 -13.43
CA ARG A 18 1.33 -16.44 -14.42
C ARG A 18 0.93 -16.13 -15.85
N GLN A 19 -0.34 -15.89 -16.14
CA GLN A 19 -0.71 -15.43 -17.47
C GLN A 19 0.13 -14.21 -17.84
N ALA A 20 0.75 -14.23 -19.01
CA ALA A 20 1.70 -13.20 -19.43
C ALA A 20 1.14 -11.76 -19.25
N GLU A 21 -0.12 -11.56 -19.64
CA GLU A 21 -0.81 -10.27 -19.48
C GLU A 21 -0.97 -9.83 -18.01
N ASN A 22 -1.29 -10.76 -17.09
CA ASN A 22 -1.46 -10.44 -15.68
C ASN A 22 -0.13 -10.22 -14.98
N PHE A 23 0.86 -11.06 -15.29
CA PHE A 23 2.20 -10.93 -14.72
C PHE A 23 2.87 -9.64 -15.19
N GLN A 24 2.70 -9.27 -16.47
CA GLN A 24 3.25 -8.03 -17.01
C GLN A 24 2.82 -6.79 -16.22
N LYS A 25 1.57 -6.72 -15.75
CA LYS A 25 1.10 -5.61 -14.90
C LYS A 25 1.87 -5.45 -13.59
N PHE A 26 2.33 -6.56 -13.00
CA PHE A 26 3.24 -6.49 -11.85
C PHE A 26 4.65 -6.07 -12.27
N VAL A 27 5.14 -6.54 -13.40
CA VAL A 27 6.45 -6.14 -13.93
C VAL A 27 6.49 -4.64 -14.22
N ASP A 28 5.43 -4.08 -14.79
CA ASP A 28 5.31 -2.65 -15.10
C ASP A 28 5.39 -1.77 -13.83
N ILE A 29 4.90 -2.27 -12.69
CA ILE A 29 4.90 -1.54 -11.41
C ILE A 29 6.19 -1.81 -10.61
N LEU A 30 6.64 -3.06 -10.54
CA LEU A 30 7.65 -3.53 -9.60
C LEU A 30 8.99 -3.87 -10.26
N GLY A 31 9.03 -3.93 -11.60
CA GLY A 31 10.25 -4.32 -12.31
C GLY A 31 10.73 -5.71 -11.88
N ARG A 32 11.97 -5.80 -11.42
CA ARG A 32 12.62 -7.05 -10.97
C ARG A 32 11.99 -7.68 -9.74
N ASP A 33 11.26 -6.89 -8.94
CA ASP A 33 10.62 -7.38 -7.70
C ASP A 33 9.25 -8.02 -7.96
N ALA A 34 8.80 -8.08 -9.22
CA ALA A 34 7.49 -8.63 -9.57
C ALA A 34 7.38 -10.13 -9.22
N ALA A 35 8.39 -10.94 -9.52
CA ALA A 35 8.37 -12.38 -9.27
C ALA A 35 8.29 -12.72 -7.77
N PRO A 36 9.18 -12.21 -6.89
CA PRO A 36 9.07 -12.44 -5.45
C PRO A 36 7.79 -11.86 -4.87
N TYR A 37 7.28 -10.73 -5.41
CA TYR A 37 6.01 -10.16 -4.96
C TYR A 37 4.82 -11.08 -5.28
N VAL A 38 4.71 -11.59 -6.51
CA VAL A 38 3.65 -12.53 -6.90
C VAL A 38 3.70 -13.79 -6.04
N GLN A 39 4.90 -14.28 -5.71
CA GLN A 39 5.06 -15.40 -4.79
C GLN A 39 4.48 -15.09 -3.40
N SER A 40 4.76 -13.90 -2.86
CA SER A 40 4.19 -13.48 -1.57
C SER A 40 2.67 -13.39 -1.60
N VAL A 41 2.08 -13.00 -2.74
CA VAL A 41 0.62 -12.98 -2.95
C VAL A 41 0.03 -14.40 -2.91
N VAL A 42 0.69 -15.37 -3.53
CA VAL A 42 0.25 -16.78 -3.51
C VAL A 42 0.29 -17.31 -2.07
N ILE A 43 1.35 -17.02 -1.31
CA ILE A 43 1.47 -17.39 0.10
C ILE A 43 0.36 -16.75 0.93
N ALA A 44 0.14 -15.44 0.75
CA ALA A 44 -0.91 -14.71 1.46
C ALA A 44 -2.31 -15.27 1.16
N ALA A 45 -2.60 -15.57 -0.11
CA ALA A 45 -3.88 -16.11 -0.53
C ALA A 45 -4.13 -17.53 -0.01
N SER A 46 -3.08 -18.29 0.23
CA SER A 46 -3.16 -19.65 0.80
C SER A 46 -3.22 -19.66 2.34
N SER A 47 -3.09 -18.51 3.00
CA SER A 47 -2.99 -18.42 4.45
C SER A 47 -4.30 -18.70 5.19
N THR A 48 -5.45 -18.54 4.52
CA THR A 48 -6.78 -18.81 5.11
C THR A 48 -7.68 -19.49 4.10
N GLU A 49 -8.54 -20.40 4.59
CA GLU A 49 -9.51 -21.11 3.76
C GLU A 49 -10.47 -20.16 3.03
N GLU A 50 -10.83 -19.06 3.68
CA GLU A 50 -11.70 -18.03 3.08
C GLU A 50 -11.08 -17.33 1.89
N LEU A 51 -9.77 -17.07 1.92
CA LEU A 51 -9.04 -16.47 0.79
C LEU A 51 -8.89 -17.45 -0.38
N VAL A 52 -8.70 -18.74 -0.08
CA VAL A 52 -8.67 -19.79 -1.12
C VAL A 52 -9.99 -19.85 -1.90
N GLN A 53 -11.12 -19.52 -1.26
CA GLN A 53 -12.45 -19.46 -1.90
C GLN A 53 -12.69 -18.17 -2.70
N CYS A 54 -11.81 -17.18 -2.62
CA CYS A 54 -11.94 -15.95 -3.40
C CYS A 54 -11.59 -16.19 -4.87
N THR A 55 -12.23 -15.42 -5.75
CA THR A 55 -11.93 -15.50 -7.19
C THR A 55 -10.48 -15.08 -7.46
N PRO A 56 -9.72 -15.77 -8.33
CA PRO A 56 -8.35 -15.39 -8.69
C PRO A 56 -8.24 -13.94 -9.18
N ARG A 57 -9.24 -13.47 -9.93
CA ARG A 57 -9.33 -12.09 -10.42
C ARG A 57 -9.40 -11.08 -9.27
N SER A 58 -10.14 -11.35 -8.20
CA SER A 58 -10.26 -10.44 -7.07
C SER A 58 -8.95 -10.36 -6.27
N ILE A 59 -8.28 -11.49 -6.07
CA ILE A 59 -6.96 -11.54 -5.43
C ILE A 59 -5.94 -10.76 -6.26
N PHE A 60 -5.92 -10.96 -7.58
CA PHE A 60 -5.05 -10.22 -8.48
C PHE A 60 -5.27 -8.70 -8.38
N ARG A 61 -6.53 -8.23 -8.44
CA ARG A 61 -6.85 -6.79 -8.34
C ARG A 61 -6.43 -6.20 -6.98
N ALA A 62 -6.68 -6.92 -5.89
CA ALA A 62 -6.28 -6.50 -4.54
C ALA A 62 -4.75 -6.45 -4.39
N ALA A 63 -4.05 -7.44 -4.92
CA ALA A 63 -2.59 -7.49 -4.90
C ALA A 63 -1.96 -6.41 -5.79
N LEU A 64 -2.52 -6.16 -6.97
CA LEU A 64 -2.05 -5.10 -7.88
C LEU A 64 -2.19 -3.71 -7.24
N ARG A 65 -3.29 -3.48 -6.50
CA ARG A 65 -3.48 -2.24 -5.73
C ARG A 65 -2.45 -2.09 -4.62
N ALA A 66 -2.14 -3.16 -3.89
CA ALA A 66 -1.06 -3.14 -2.89
C ALA A 66 0.31 -2.86 -3.54
N ALA A 67 0.58 -3.48 -4.69
CA ALA A 67 1.81 -3.26 -5.47
C ALA A 67 1.96 -1.80 -5.91
N SER A 68 0.89 -1.17 -6.42
CA SER A 68 0.92 0.24 -6.85
C SER A 68 1.25 1.21 -5.71
N LEU A 69 0.94 0.82 -4.47
CA LEU A 69 1.31 1.55 -3.26
C LEU A 69 2.70 1.15 -2.72
N GLY A 70 3.37 0.19 -3.34
CA GLY A 70 4.62 -0.37 -2.85
C GLY A 70 4.48 -1.07 -1.50
N LEU A 71 3.32 -1.68 -1.21
CA LEU A 71 3.05 -2.41 0.03
C LEU A 71 3.10 -3.91 -0.21
N SER A 72 3.79 -4.63 0.66
CA SER A 72 3.86 -6.09 0.62
C SER A 72 2.56 -6.73 1.10
N CYS A 73 2.10 -7.75 0.37
CA CYS A 73 1.02 -8.63 0.81
C CYS A 73 1.48 -9.77 1.72
N ASP A 74 2.79 -9.90 1.96
CA ASP A 74 3.34 -10.92 2.85
C ASP A 74 2.81 -10.73 4.28
N PRO A 75 2.11 -11.73 4.86
CA PRO A 75 1.60 -11.65 6.23
C PRO A 75 2.68 -11.37 7.29
N ALA A 76 3.94 -11.79 7.05
CA ALA A 76 5.05 -11.56 7.96
C ALA A 76 5.46 -10.07 7.99
N VAL A 77 5.33 -9.36 6.88
CA VAL A 77 5.69 -7.93 6.76
C VAL A 77 4.60 -7.02 7.31
N LYS A 78 3.34 -7.46 7.32
CA LYS A 78 2.19 -6.74 7.88
C LYS A 78 1.99 -5.33 7.31
N GLN A 79 2.12 -5.15 6.00
CA GLN A 79 1.86 -3.87 5.34
C GLN A 79 0.51 -3.81 4.66
N ALA A 80 0.08 -4.89 4.05
CA ALA A 80 -1.20 -5.01 3.37
C ALA A 80 -1.86 -6.35 3.68
N TRP A 81 -3.19 -6.36 3.72
CA TRP A 81 -4.00 -7.56 3.89
C TRP A 81 -4.88 -7.77 2.66
N LEU A 82 -5.01 -9.02 2.27
CA LEU A 82 -6.08 -9.49 1.39
C LEU A 82 -7.22 -9.95 2.30
N VAL A 83 -8.35 -9.26 2.26
CA VAL A 83 -9.48 -9.53 3.15
C VAL A 83 -10.64 -10.13 2.36
N PRO A 84 -11.08 -11.36 2.68
CA PRO A 84 -12.22 -11.97 2.00
C PRO A 84 -13.52 -11.25 2.36
N ARG A 85 -14.33 -10.95 1.35
CA ARG A 85 -15.65 -10.32 1.49
C ARG A 85 -16.67 -11.04 0.62
N ASN A 86 -17.90 -11.14 1.09
CA ASN A 86 -19.01 -11.63 0.29
C ASN A 86 -19.55 -10.48 -0.56
N ARG A 87 -19.59 -10.67 -1.88
CA ARG A 87 -20.18 -9.73 -2.84
C ARG A 87 -21.41 -10.34 -3.48
N LYS A 88 -22.48 -9.58 -3.51
CA LYS A 88 -23.69 -9.94 -4.24
C LYS A 88 -23.51 -9.57 -5.71
N VAL A 89 -23.51 -10.56 -6.59
CA VAL A 89 -23.44 -10.37 -8.04
C VAL A 89 -24.87 -10.47 -8.59
N LYS A 90 -25.35 -9.39 -9.20
CA LYS A 90 -26.69 -9.38 -9.82
C LYS A 90 -26.74 -10.35 -11.00
N GLY A 91 -27.75 -11.19 -11.04
CA GLY A 91 -27.99 -12.08 -12.15
C GLY A 91 -28.29 -11.27 -13.43
N ARG A 92 -27.72 -11.69 -14.56
CA ARG A 92 -28.02 -11.12 -15.89
C ARG A 92 -28.94 -12.09 -16.63
N ASN A 93 -29.81 -11.57 -17.49
CA ASN A 93 -30.71 -12.36 -18.36
C ASN A 93 -31.64 -13.33 -17.59
N GLY A 94 -32.24 -12.88 -16.47
CA GLY A 94 -33.19 -13.69 -15.70
C GLY A 94 -32.56 -14.73 -14.75
N GLN A 95 -31.25 -14.76 -14.65
CA GLN A 95 -30.57 -15.60 -13.65
C GLN A 95 -30.70 -14.96 -12.25
N PRO A 96 -30.81 -15.78 -11.18
CA PRO A 96 -30.89 -15.27 -9.82
C PRO A 96 -29.56 -14.62 -9.40
N ASP A 97 -29.64 -13.68 -8.48
CA ASP A 97 -28.47 -13.11 -7.83
C ASP A 97 -27.65 -14.19 -7.12
N ARG A 98 -26.33 -14.10 -7.19
CA ARG A 98 -25.42 -15.04 -6.54
C ARG A 98 -24.45 -14.31 -5.61
N TRP A 99 -23.97 -15.02 -4.60
CA TRP A 99 -22.92 -14.53 -3.73
C TRP A 99 -21.57 -15.10 -4.17
N GLU A 100 -20.59 -14.23 -4.33
CA GLU A 100 -19.20 -14.61 -4.60
C GLU A 100 -18.29 -14.08 -3.49
N LYS A 101 -17.25 -14.86 -3.15
CA LYS A 101 -16.19 -14.35 -2.28
C LYS A 101 -15.15 -13.63 -3.12
N GLU A 102 -14.87 -12.39 -2.73
CA GLU A 102 -13.86 -11.55 -3.36
C GLU A 102 -12.83 -11.10 -2.33
N ALA A 103 -11.56 -11.11 -2.72
CA ALA A 103 -10.50 -10.51 -1.93
C ALA A 103 -10.48 -8.99 -2.15
N GLN A 104 -10.42 -8.24 -1.05
CA GLN A 104 -10.25 -6.80 -1.07
C GLN A 104 -8.92 -6.43 -0.42
N PHE A 105 -8.24 -5.44 -1.00
CA PHE A 105 -7.06 -4.84 -0.41
C PHE A 105 -7.44 -4.00 0.81
N GLN A 106 -6.74 -4.21 1.92
CA GLN A 106 -6.84 -3.39 3.12
C GLN A 106 -5.44 -3.07 3.66
N PRO A 107 -5.06 -1.78 3.79
CA PRO A 107 -3.77 -1.44 4.36
C PRO A 107 -3.74 -1.79 5.86
N HIS A 108 -2.63 -2.35 6.30
CA HIS A 108 -2.34 -2.50 7.73
C HIS A 108 -1.80 -1.17 8.30
N TYR A 109 -1.86 -0.97 9.63
CA TYR A 109 -1.34 0.25 10.23
C TYR A 109 0.16 0.47 9.93
N LEU A 110 0.96 -0.60 9.87
CA LEU A 110 2.37 -0.54 9.48
C LEU A 110 2.55 -0.13 8.00
N GLY A 111 1.60 -0.47 7.14
CA GLY A 111 1.58 0.00 5.76
C GLY A 111 1.32 1.51 5.68
N LEU A 112 0.33 2.01 6.41
CA LEU A 112 0.05 3.45 6.50
C LEU A 112 1.26 4.22 7.07
N TYR A 113 1.84 3.70 8.15
CA TYR A 113 3.05 4.25 8.74
C TYR A 113 4.22 4.29 7.74
N SER A 114 4.46 3.18 7.03
CA SER A 114 5.51 3.08 6.02
C SER A 114 5.32 4.10 4.89
N LEU A 115 4.10 4.25 4.39
CA LEU A 115 3.77 5.24 3.36
C LEU A 115 4.02 6.67 3.83
N ALA A 116 3.63 7.00 5.06
CA ALA A 116 3.89 8.30 5.65
C ALA A 116 5.40 8.58 5.79
N MET A 117 6.15 7.63 6.36
CA MET A 117 7.60 7.78 6.58
C MET A 117 8.40 7.85 5.26
N ARG A 118 7.99 7.14 4.21
CA ARG A 118 8.62 7.21 2.88
C ARG A 118 8.57 8.60 2.25
N THR A 119 7.63 9.45 2.64
CA THR A 119 7.58 10.84 2.16
C THR A 119 8.80 11.65 2.59
N GLY A 120 9.52 11.20 3.62
CA GLY A 120 10.64 11.93 4.21
C GLY A 120 10.21 13.22 4.95
N LYS A 121 8.91 13.49 5.09
CA LYS A 121 8.36 14.76 5.64
C LYS A 121 8.18 14.74 7.17
N TYR A 122 8.29 13.57 7.79
CA TYR A 122 8.11 13.40 9.23
C TYR A 122 9.41 13.07 9.95
N TRP A 123 9.57 13.62 11.15
CA TRP A 123 10.58 13.20 12.10
C TRP A 123 10.09 12.02 12.93
N ILE A 124 8.85 12.11 13.39
CA ILE A 124 8.23 11.12 14.29
C ILE A 124 6.77 10.98 13.91
N ILE A 125 6.32 9.75 13.87
CA ILE A 125 4.92 9.32 13.90
C ILE A 125 4.86 8.15 14.88
N ASN A 126 4.04 8.24 15.90
CA ASN A 126 3.88 7.15 16.86
C ASN A 126 2.46 7.09 17.41
N VAL A 127 2.02 5.89 17.78
CA VAL A 127 0.78 5.66 18.51
C VAL A 127 1.09 4.69 19.63
N GLY A 128 0.82 5.10 20.86
CA GLY A 128 1.07 4.31 22.05
C GLY A 128 -0.15 4.16 22.94
N PRO A 129 -0.23 3.06 23.73
CA PRO A 129 -1.32 2.85 24.67
C PRO A 129 -1.17 3.75 25.91
N ILE A 130 -2.29 4.17 26.45
CA ILE A 130 -2.43 4.81 27.75
C ILE A 130 -3.05 3.80 28.69
N TYR A 131 -2.42 3.62 29.84
CA TYR A 131 -2.82 2.62 30.84
C TYR A 131 -3.59 3.24 31.98
N ASP A 132 -4.37 2.42 32.68
CA ASP A 132 -5.05 2.81 33.91
C ASP A 132 -4.06 3.38 34.93
N GLY A 133 -4.46 4.48 35.60
CA GLY A 133 -3.59 5.30 36.47
C GLY A 133 -2.82 6.40 35.76
N GLN A 134 -2.86 6.48 34.42
CA GLN A 134 -2.36 7.63 33.64
C GLN A 134 -3.50 8.59 33.33
N LYS A 135 -3.23 9.90 33.39
CA LYS A 135 -4.17 10.94 32.97
C LYS A 135 -3.61 11.66 31.75
N VAL A 136 -4.48 11.93 30.79
CA VAL A 136 -4.15 12.67 29.57
C VAL A 136 -4.76 14.07 29.67
N PHE A 137 -3.95 15.08 29.39
CA PHE A 137 -4.35 16.49 29.37
C PHE A 137 -4.06 17.06 27.99
N GLU A 138 -5.01 17.79 27.44
CA GLU A 138 -4.79 18.58 26.24
C GLU A 138 -4.43 20.01 26.60
N ASN A 139 -3.36 20.54 26.01
CA ASN A 139 -3.05 21.95 26.10
C ASN A 139 -3.97 22.71 25.12
N PRO A 140 -4.86 23.58 25.62
CA PRO A 140 -5.85 24.26 24.77
C PRO A 140 -5.25 25.24 23.76
N LEU A 141 -4.01 25.68 23.96
CA LEU A 141 -3.32 26.61 23.04
C LEU A 141 -2.61 25.89 21.91
N THR A 142 -2.01 24.75 22.18
CA THR A 142 -1.22 24.00 21.20
C THR A 142 -1.97 22.81 20.61
N GLY A 143 -3.03 22.33 21.29
CA GLY A 143 -3.74 21.10 20.97
C GLY A 143 -2.84 19.86 21.13
N LEU A 144 -1.74 19.98 21.87
CA LEU A 144 -0.87 18.85 22.19
C LEU A 144 -1.28 18.22 23.52
N HIS A 145 -1.18 16.89 23.57
CA HIS A 145 -1.49 16.12 24.76
C HIS A 145 -0.24 15.85 25.59
N ALA A 146 -0.38 15.90 26.90
CA ALA A 146 0.60 15.48 27.89
C ALA A 146 0.05 14.33 28.71
N VAL A 147 0.92 13.44 29.16
CA VAL A 147 0.55 12.29 30.00
C VAL A 147 1.14 12.51 31.39
N GLN A 148 0.30 12.40 32.41
CA GLN A 148 0.68 12.47 33.81
C GLN A 148 0.48 11.09 34.45
N GLU A 149 1.47 10.66 35.22
CA GLU A 149 1.35 9.47 36.05
C GLU A 149 0.91 9.86 37.49
N GLU A 150 0.36 8.88 38.19
CA GLU A 150 0.16 8.98 39.61
C GLU A 150 1.54 9.13 40.30
N GLY A 151 1.90 10.36 40.71
CA GLY A 151 3.20 10.70 41.31
C GLY A 151 4.21 11.46 40.45
N GLY A 152 3.90 11.78 39.19
CA GLY A 152 4.80 12.51 38.31
C GLY A 152 4.20 12.95 36.96
N PHE A 153 4.85 13.98 36.39
CA PHE A 153 4.52 14.48 35.06
C PHE A 153 5.50 13.87 34.04
N LEU A 154 5.00 13.12 33.07
CA LEU A 154 5.82 12.46 32.03
C LEU A 154 6.26 13.41 30.91
N GLY A 155 5.88 14.67 30.95
CA GLY A 155 6.22 15.65 29.94
C GLY A 155 5.37 15.54 28.67
N GLN A 156 5.70 16.37 27.69
CA GLN A 156 5.07 16.33 26.38
C GLN A 156 5.51 15.10 25.59
N PRO A 157 4.76 14.66 24.56
CA PRO A 157 5.12 13.53 23.70
C PRO A 157 6.53 13.58 23.08
N GLN A 158 7.15 14.76 23.08
CA GLN A 158 8.55 14.94 22.64
C GLN A 158 9.57 14.22 23.53
N SER A 159 9.21 13.90 24.78
CA SER A 159 10.07 13.19 25.72
C SER A 159 9.86 11.67 25.72
N TYR A 160 9.41 11.09 24.59
CA TYR A 160 9.44 9.64 24.37
C TYR A 160 10.89 9.14 24.38
N ASN A 161 11.50 9.21 25.53
CA ASN A 161 12.83 8.72 25.80
C ASN A 161 12.78 7.28 26.33
N ALA A 162 13.94 6.74 26.62
CA ALA A 162 14.06 5.39 27.18
C ALA A 162 13.27 5.17 28.48
N ALA A 163 12.95 6.22 29.22
CA ALA A 163 12.18 6.12 30.47
C ALA A 163 10.70 5.80 30.20
N TYR A 164 10.07 6.48 29.22
CA TYR A 164 8.71 6.16 28.78
C TYR A 164 8.61 4.72 28.28
N SER A 165 9.58 4.29 27.48
CA SER A 165 9.63 2.91 26.99
C SER A 165 9.70 1.89 28.13
N ARG A 166 10.46 2.16 29.19
CA ARG A 166 10.52 1.29 30.38
C ARG A 166 9.19 1.25 31.12
N ASP A 167 8.53 2.39 31.30
CA ASP A 167 7.24 2.46 31.98
C ASP A 167 6.17 1.66 31.27
N VAL A 168 6.09 1.77 29.93
CA VAL A 168 5.17 0.93 29.12
C VAL A 168 5.46 -0.56 29.32
N THR A 169 6.72 -0.95 29.36
CA THR A 169 7.12 -2.34 29.58
C THR A 169 6.73 -2.83 30.98
N VAL A 170 7.00 -2.02 32.00
CA VAL A 170 6.63 -2.31 33.40
C VAL A 170 5.11 -2.43 33.54
N ARG A 171 4.34 -1.51 32.96
CA ARG A 171 2.87 -1.54 33.00
C ARG A 171 2.28 -2.76 32.33
N ARG A 172 2.80 -3.17 31.17
CA ARG A 172 2.42 -4.44 30.54
C ARG A 172 2.67 -5.63 31.47
N SER A 173 3.82 -5.65 32.15
CA SER A 173 4.16 -6.72 33.08
C SER A 173 3.27 -6.73 34.32
N GLN A 174 2.74 -5.57 34.72
CA GLN A 174 1.79 -5.41 35.83
C GLN A 174 0.35 -5.72 35.45
N GLY A 175 0.06 -6.01 34.16
CA GLY A 175 -1.28 -6.34 33.70
C GLY A 175 -2.30 -5.19 33.76
N LYS A 176 -1.85 -3.92 33.86
CA LYS A 176 -2.76 -2.78 33.88
C LYS A 176 -3.54 -2.66 32.55
N PRO A 177 -4.86 -2.42 32.60
CA PRO A 177 -5.67 -2.31 31.39
C PRO A 177 -5.29 -1.05 30.58
N VAL A 178 -5.41 -1.14 29.27
CA VAL A 178 -5.34 0.01 28.37
C VAL A 178 -6.66 0.75 28.44
N ILE A 179 -6.61 2.06 28.69
CA ILE A 179 -7.79 2.93 28.79
C ILE A 179 -7.95 3.86 27.57
N GLY A 180 -6.94 3.95 26.72
CA GLY A 180 -6.96 4.76 25.50
C GLY A 180 -5.65 4.66 24.74
N TRP A 181 -5.59 5.40 23.63
CA TRP A 181 -4.43 5.46 22.76
C TRP A 181 -4.09 6.91 22.43
N LEU A 182 -2.82 7.22 22.49
CA LEU A 182 -2.28 8.55 22.16
C LEU A 182 -1.41 8.44 20.91
N GLY A 183 -1.81 9.16 19.88
CA GLY A 183 -1.05 9.38 18.66
C GLY A 183 -0.30 10.70 18.71
N TYR A 184 0.93 10.72 18.20
CA TYR A 184 1.74 11.92 18.05
C TYR A 184 2.48 11.93 16.72
N MET A 185 2.54 13.09 16.08
CA MET A 185 3.40 13.31 14.92
C MET A 185 4.12 14.65 15.00
N LYS A 186 5.33 14.66 14.46
CA LYS A 186 6.14 15.86 14.24
C LYS A 186 6.66 15.84 12.81
N ALA A 187 6.27 16.86 12.05
CA ALA A 187 6.73 17.05 10.69
C ALA A 187 8.02 17.88 10.64
N LYS A 188 8.78 17.77 9.56
CA LYS A 188 10.03 18.52 9.37
C LYS A 188 9.82 20.03 9.18
N ASN A 189 8.62 20.45 8.77
CA ASN A 189 8.25 21.87 8.69
C ASN A 189 7.91 22.52 10.05
N GLY A 190 8.06 21.77 11.15
CA GLY A 190 7.75 22.23 12.52
C GLY A 190 6.32 21.98 12.96
N PHE A 191 5.43 21.48 12.11
CA PHE A 191 4.07 21.10 12.52
C PHE A 191 4.11 19.93 13.48
N GLU A 192 3.35 20.05 14.57
CA GLU A 192 3.16 18.99 15.56
C GLU A 192 1.68 18.80 15.84
N LYS A 193 1.27 17.56 16.03
CA LYS A 193 -0.10 17.21 16.43
C LYS A 193 -0.10 15.95 17.26
N SER A 194 -0.95 15.93 18.25
CA SER A 194 -1.32 14.71 18.97
C SER A 194 -2.84 14.51 18.91
N VAL A 195 -3.26 13.24 19.01
CA VAL A 195 -4.64 12.82 19.05
C VAL A 195 -4.78 11.75 20.13
N TYR A 196 -5.61 12.00 21.11
CA TYR A 196 -5.98 11.01 22.12
C TYR A 196 -7.41 10.55 21.86
N MET A 197 -7.63 9.25 21.99
CA MET A 197 -8.95 8.64 22.01
C MET A 197 -8.99 7.60 23.13
N SER A 198 -9.98 7.69 24.00
CA SER A 198 -10.27 6.66 25.00
C SER A 198 -10.75 5.37 24.31
N CYS A 199 -10.62 4.24 24.98
CA CYS A 199 -11.15 2.97 24.45
C CYS A 199 -12.66 3.05 24.22
N VAL A 200 -13.39 3.85 25.00
CA VAL A 200 -14.84 4.07 24.83
C VAL A 200 -15.12 4.82 23.52
N GLU A 201 -14.44 5.94 23.27
CA GLU A 201 -14.59 6.72 22.03
C GLU A 201 -14.20 5.90 20.79
N ILE A 202 -13.15 5.08 20.91
CA ILE A 202 -12.73 4.18 19.82
C ILE A 202 -13.80 3.11 19.56
N GLU A 203 -14.42 2.57 20.58
CA GLU A 203 -15.50 1.59 20.46
C GLU A 203 -16.74 2.20 19.82
N GLU A 204 -17.17 3.37 20.28
CA GLU A 204 -18.28 4.13 19.68
C GLU A 204 -18.02 4.42 18.20
N HIS A 205 -16.80 4.87 17.86
CA HIS A 205 -16.38 5.05 16.49
C HIS A 205 -16.43 3.75 15.68
N ALA A 206 -15.99 2.63 16.27
CA ALA A 206 -16.03 1.35 15.59
C ALA A 206 -17.46 0.85 15.36
N ILE A 207 -18.35 0.98 16.34
CA ILE A 207 -19.77 0.64 16.20
C ILE A 207 -20.43 1.44 15.06
N ALA A 208 -20.10 2.74 14.96
CA ALA A 208 -20.66 3.61 13.93
C ALA A 208 -20.15 3.30 12.49
N HIS A 209 -18.92 2.79 12.33
CA HIS A 209 -18.28 2.70 11.03
C HIS A 209 -17.92 1.27 10.61
N VAL A 210 -17.96 0.29 11.50
CA VAL A 210 -17.62 -1.10 11.17
C VAL A 210 -18.89 -1.91 10.95
N LYS A 211 -19.08 -2.39 9.74
CA LYS A 211 -20.21 -3.26 9.42
C LYS A 211 -20.11 -4.55 10.26
N ASP A 212 -21.24 -4.95 10.83
CA ASP A 212 -21.36 -6.15 11.67
C ASP A 212 -20.32 -6.19 12.82
N TYR A 213 -20.14 -5.05 13.52
CA TYR A 213 -19.15 -4.87 14.58
C TYR A 213 -19.13 -6.04 15.57
N ASP A 214 -20.29 -6.47 16.06
CA ASP A 214 -20.44 -7.54 17.05
C ASP A 214 -19.93 -8.91 16.56
N LYS A 215 -19.85 -9.10 15.24
CA LYS A 215 -19.37 -10.34 14.60
C LYS A 215 -17.98 -10.20 14.00
N ASN A 216 -17.39 -9.02 14.08
CA ASN A 216 -16.10 -8.76 13.44
C ASN A 216 -14.95 -9.36 14.26
N PRO A 217 -14.23 -10.39 13.75
CA PRO A 217 -13.21 -11.10 14.51
C PRO A 217 -11.99 -10.21 14.85
N ASN A 218 -11.78 -9.10 14.15
CA ASN A 218 -10.68 -8.19 14.45
C ASN A 218 -10.99 -7.27 15.63
N TRP A 219 -12.26 -6.95 15.85
CA TRP A 219 -12.72 -6.13 16.96
C TRP A 219 -13.12 -6.96 18.20
N GLN A 220 -13.65 -8.16 17.99
CA GLN A 220 -14.10 -9.02 19.09
C GLN A 220 -12.97 -9.89 19.69
N SER A 221 -11.83 -10.03 18.99
CA SER A 221 -10.71 -10.80 19.49
C SER A 221 -9.79 -9.94 20.37
N PRO A 222 -9.54 -10.29 21.65
CA PRO A 222 -8.66 -9.57 22.55
C PRO A 222 -7.22 -9.39 21.99
N GLY A 223 -6.74 -10.36 21.21
CA GLY A 223 -5.40 -10.31 20.62
C GLY A 223 -5.29 -9.39 19.37
N LYS A 224 -6.41 -9.11 18.69
CA LYS A 224 -6.44 -8.29 17.47
C LYS A 224 -6.96 -6.87 17.71
N ARG A 225 -7.87 -6.72 18.68
CA ARG A 225 -8.50 -5.43 19.04
C ARG A 225 -7.50 -4.29 19.26
N PRO A 226 -6.38 -4.45 20.01
CA PRO A 226 -5.42 -3.37 20.21
C PRO A 226 -4.81 -2.83 18.90
N THR A 227 -4.63 -3.70 17.91
CA THR A 227 -4.15 -3.29 16.57
C THR A 227 -5.18 -2.43 15.83
N MET A 228 -6.47 -2.75 15.98
CA MET A 228 -7.55 -1.97 15.37
C MET A 228 -7.71 -0.62 16.05
N GLU A 229 -7.64 -0.56 17.37
CA GLU A 229 -7.66 0.66 18.16
C GLU A 229 -6.51 1.59 17.79
N MET A 230 -5.28 1.06 17.73
CA MET A 230 -4.08 1.79 17.29
C MET A 230 -4.25 2.32 15.87
N LYS A 231 -4.81 1.51 14.95
CA LYS A 231 -5.06 1.92 13.55
C LYS A 231 -6.06 3.08 13.48
N THR A 232 -7.11 3.06 14.30
CA THR A 232 -8.11 4.13 14.38
C THR A 232 -7.47 5.45 14.76
N VAL A 233 -6.65 5.48 15.80
CA VAL A 233 -5.94 6.69 16.25
C VAL A 233 -4.89 7.14 15.24
N LEU A 234 -4.15 6.22 14.60
CA LEU A 234 -3.22 6.56 13.54
C LEU A 234 -3.92 7.23 12.35
N ARG A 235 -5.08 6.72 11.93
CA ARG A 235 -5.88 7.34 10.87
C ARG A 235 -6.36 8.74 11.24
N ALA A 236 -6.88 8.91 12.44
CA ALA A 236 -7.27 10.22 12.95
C ALA A 236 -6.11 11.21 12.92
N LEU A 237 -4.91 10.77 13.31
CA LEU A 237 -3.69 11.57 13.27
C LEU A 237 -3.30 11.93 11.82
N MET A 238 -3.35 10.97 10.87
CA MET A 238 -3.01 11.20 9.46
C MET A 238 -3.99 12.16 8.77
N ASN A 239 -5.26 12.15 9.14
CA ASN A 239 -6.25 13.09 8.63
C ASN A 239 -5.93 14.55 9.01
N TRP A 240 -5.24 14.78 10.13
CA TRP A 240 -4.73 16.10 10.48
C TRP A 240 -3.53 16.51 9.63
N ALA A 241 -2.69 15.58 9.22
CA ALA A 241 -1.56 15.86 8.35
C ALA A 241 -2.00 16.48 7.02
N ASP A 242 -3.07 15.94 6.40
CA ASP A 242 -3.63 16.48 5.14
C ASP A 242 -4.16 17.93 5.30
N LYS A 243 -4.75 18.23 6.45
CA LYS A 243 -5.31 19.55 6.75
C LYS A 243 -4.28 20.61 7.15
N SER A 244 -3.10 20.21 7.56
CA SER A 244 -2.05 21.08 8.13
C SER A 244 -1.05 21.62 7.11
N GLY A 245 -1.28 21.38 5.82
CA GLY A 245 -0.33 21.76 4.75
C GLY A 245 0.91 20.87 4.68
N VAL A 246 0.98 19.81 5.48
CA VAL A 246 1.91 18.72 5.26
C VAL A 246 1.37 17.93 4.09
N GLU A 247 1.91 18.17 2.89
CA GLU A 247 1.48 17.44 1.70
C GLU A 247 1.63 15.94 1.92
N ILE A 248 0.49 15.25 2.00
CA ILE A 248 0.44 13.80 2.07
C ILE A 248 0.67 13.27 0.65
N SER A 249 1.49 12.22 0.51
CA SER A 249 1.68 11.58 -0.79
C SER A 249 0.33 11.05 -1.32
N GLN A 250 0.17 11.06 -2.66
CA GLN A 250 -1.02 10.51 -3.31
C GLN A 250 -1.24 9.05 -2.89
N GLN A 251 -0.17 8.27 -2.76
CA GLN A 251 -0.21 6.89 -2.30
C GLN A 251 -0.80 6.74 -0.88
N LEU A 252 -0.43 7.63 0.05
CA LEU A 252 -1.00 7.60 1.40
C LEU A 252 -2.49 7.97 1.39
N LYS A 253 -2.90 8.97 0.58
CA LYS A 253 -4.31 9.33 0.40
C LYS A 253 -5.13 8.16 -0.13
N GLU A 254 -4.62 7.46 -1.13
CA GLU A 254 -5.26 6.28 -1.71
C GLU A 254 -5.36 5.12 -0.71
N ALA A 255 -4.31 4.90 0.09
CA ALA A 255 -4.33 3.88 1.13
C ALA A 255 -5.36 4.20 2.23
N LEU A 256 -5.45 5.45 2.67
CA LEU A 256 -6.45 5.89 3.65
C LEU A 256 -7.89 5.72 3.13
N ARG A 257 -8.15 6.05 1.86
CA ARG A 257 -9.44 5.83 1.20
C ARG A 257 -9.77 4.33 1.03
N ALA A 258 -8.78 3.51 0.73
CA ALA A 258 -8.97 2.08 0.57
C ALA A 258 -9.36 1.37 1.88
N ASP A 259 -9.12 2.00 3.01
CA ASP A 259 -9.48 1.49 4.33
C ASP A 259 -10.89 1.93 4.79
N GLU A 260 -11.55 2.81 4.05
CA GLU A 260 -12.94 3.17 4.29
C GLU A 260 -13.86 2.00 3.95
N PRO A 261 -14.95 1.79 4.71
CA PRO A 261 -15.94 0.77 4.36
C PRO A 261 -16.45 1.07 2.95
N ILE A 262 -16.23 0.14 2.03
CA ILE A 262 -16.86 0.23 0.71
C ILE A 262 -18.32 -0.15 0.94
N ASP A 263 -19.22 0.80 0.84
CA ASP A 263 -20.64 0.52 0.73
C ASP A 263 -20.85 -0.46 -0.43
N ALA A 264 -21.60 -1.53 -0.15
CA ALA A 264 -21.75 -2.66 -1.08
C ALA A 264 -22.48 -2.33 -2.40
N GLU A 265 -22.78 -1.07 -2.63
CA GLU A 265 -23.35 -0.49 -3.84
C GLU A 265 -22.34 0.21 -4.75
N ALA A 266 -21.04 0.05 -4.51
CA ALA A 266 -20.05 0.52 -5.49
C ALA A 266 -20.34 -0.21 -6.81
N GLU A 267 -20.99 0.51 -7.72
CA GLU A 267 -21.16 0.18 -9.12
C GLU A 267 -19.81 -0.35 -9.63
N ASP A 268 -19.84 -1.36 -10.46
CA ASP A 268 -18.69 -1.76 -11.27
C ASP A 268 -18.04 -0.47 -11.79
N LEU A 269 -16.93 -0.05 -11.18
CA LEU A 269 -16.09 0.97 -11.79
C LEU A 269 -15.91 0.45 -13.22
N PRO A 270 -16.31 1.23 -14.25
CA PRO A 270 -16.12 0.83 -15.62
C PRO A 270 -14.68 0.35 -15.67
N GLU A 271 -14.45 -0.81 -16.28
CA GLU A 271 -13.10 -1.24 -16.60
C GLU A 271 -12.41 0.03 -17.06
N THR A 272 -11.52 0.55 -16.23
CA THR A 272 -10.63 1.60 -16.68
C THR A 272 -9.93 0.90 -17.85
N LYS A 273 -10.49 1.08 -19.04
CA LYS A 273 -9.69 1.00 -20.24
C LYS A 273 -8.48 1.79 -19.82
N ALA A 274 -7.33 1.11 -19.70
CA ALA A 274 -6.06 1.76 -19.53
C ALA A 274 -6.19 3.04 -20.35
N PRO A 275 -5.95 4.23 -19.79
CA PRO A 275 -6.02 5.40 -20.61
C PRO A 275 -5.35 4.92 -21.87
N LYS A 276 -6.05 4.93 -23.01
CA LYS A 276 -5.36 4.91 -24.26
C LYS A 276 -4.47 6.09 -24.08
N THR A 277 -3.26 5.85 -23.64
CA THR A 277 -2.16 6.71 -23.96
C THR A 277 -2.38 6.80 -25.45
N ASP A 278 -2.90 7.93 -25.93
CA ASP A 278 -2.60 8.32 -27.28
C ASP A 278 -1.10 8.06 -27.31
N GLU A 279 -0.71 6.99 -27.99
CA GLU A 279 0.66 6.74 -28.36
C GLU A 279 1.02 7.92 -29.25
N GLN A 280 1.27 9.05 -28.65
CA GLN A 280 2.14 10.03 -29.24
C GLN A 280 3.48 9.31 -29.22
N GLU A 281 3.79 8.66 -30.34
CA GLU A 281 5.11 8.12 -30.59
C GLU A 281 6.08 9.26 -30.28
N MET A 282 6.92 9.04 -29.28
CA MET A 282 7.93 10.01 -28.87
C MET A 282 8.70 10.44 -30.11
N THR A 283 8.72 11.74 -30.40
CA THR A 283 9.45 12.26 -31.53
C THR A 283 10.95 12.14 -31.30
N TYR A 284 11.75 12.14 -32.38
CA TYR A 284 13.22 12.14 -32.25
C TYR A 284 13.72 13.31 -31.41
N GLU A 285 13.12 14.49 -31.56
CA GLU A 285 13.51 15.68 -30.80
C GLU A 285 13.30 15.52 -29.30
N GLU A 286 12.18 14.91 -28.88
CA GLU A 286 11.89 14.60 -27.49
C GLU A 286 12.82 13.48 -26.96
N ALA A 287 13.08 12.48 -27.77
CA ALA A 287 14.00 11.40 -27.44
C ALA A 287 15.42 11.91 -27.25
N ALA A 288 15.90 12.76 -28.16
CA ALA A 288 17.25 13.34 -28.12
C ALA A 288 17.49 14.21 -26.87
N GLN A 289 16.45 14.86 -26.34
CA GLN A 289 16.50 15.73 -25.15
C GLN A 289 16.26 14.95 -23.85
N THR A 290 15.99 13.66 -23.91
CA THR A 290 15.82 12.83 -22.70
C THR A 290 17.15 12.75 -21.94
N ILE A 291 17.12 13.09 -20.64
CA ILE A 291 18.31 13.09 -19.77
C ILE A 291 18.51 11.72 -19.14
N VAL A 292 19.73 11.21 -19.19
CA VAL A 292 20.15 9.98 -18.52
C VAL A 292 21.19 10.28 -17.47
N VAL A 293 21.03 9.72 -16.29
CA VAL A 293 21.97 9.86 -15.16
C VAL A 293 22.83 8.62 -15.07
N PHE A 294 24.16 8.80 -15.27
CA PHE A 294 25.15 7.75 -15.12
C PHE A 294 25.68 7.66 -13.69
N GLY A 295 26.34 6.55 -13.38
CA GLY A 295 27.01 6.36 -12.09
C GLY A 295 27.95 7.53 -11.76
N GLY A 296 27.79 8.12 -10.57
CA GLY A 296 28.50 9.33 -10.15
C GLY A 296 27.74 10.63 -10.35
N GLY A 297 26.45 10.60 -10.74
CA GLY A 297 25.57 11.78 -10.83
C GLY A 297 25.83 12.64 -12.07
N LYS A 298 26.48 12.12 -13.11
CA LYS A 298 26.67 12.84 -14.38
C LYS A 298 25.43 12.70 -15.25
N GLU A 299 24.79 13.81 -15.55
CA GLU A 299 23.67 13.92 -16.46
C GLU A 299 24.16 14.16 -17.90
N ARG A 300 23.56 13.45 -18.87
CA ARG A 300 23.78 13.66 -20.31
C ARG A 300 22.48 13.52 -21.06
N PHE A 301 22.38 14.24 -22.16
CA PHE A 301 21.28 14.09 -23.12
C PHE A 301 21.45 12.77 -23.89
N MET A 302 20.33 12.15 -24.28
CA MET A 302 20.34 10.90 -25.03
C MET A 302 21.08 11.00 -26.35
N SER A 303 20.98 12.15 -27.01
CA SER A 303 21.73 12.49 -28.27
C SER A 303 23.24 12.57 -28.12
N GLU A 304 23.75 12.74 -26.91
CA GLU A 304 25.20 12.83 -26.63
C GLU A 304 25.84 11.45 -26.34
N LEU A 305 25.05 10.41 -26.34
CA LEU A 305 25.49 9.06 -25.98
C LEU A 305 26.07 8.35 -27.21
N SER A 306 27.19 7.62 -26.99
CA SER A 306 27.70 6.70 -27.99
C SER A 306 26.76 5.51 -28.19
N LYS A 307 26.90 4.81 -29.33
CA LYS A 307 26.14 3.61 -29.62
C LYS A 307 26.16 2.59 -28.47
N GLU A 308 27.37 2.32 -27.93
CA GLU A 308 27.56 1.37 -26.85
C GLU A 308 26.85 1.80 -25.55
N GLN A 309 26.81 3.11 -25.29
CA GLN A 309 26.07 3.68 -24.16
C GLN A 309 24.55 3.64 -24.37
N LEU A 310 24.06 3.81 -25.59
CA LEU A 310 22.64 3.64 -25.93
C LEU A 310 22.20 2.18 -25.77
N ASP A 311 23.00 1.23 -26.23
CA ASP A 311 22.76 -0.21 -26.03
C ASP A 311 22.76 -0.57 -24.55
N ASP A 312 23.64 0.04 -23.72
CA ASP A 312 23.66 -0.15 -22.27
C ASP A 312 22.40 0.43 -21.59
N VAL A 313 21.91 1.60 -22.04
CA VAL A 313 20.65 2.18 -21.58
C VAL A 313 19.46 1.25 -21.92
N ILE A 314 19.42 0.69 -23.12
CA ILE A 314 18.38 -0.26 -23.55
C ILE A 314 18.41 -1.53 -22.69
N ALA A 315 19.60 -2.04 -22.41
CA ALA A 315 19.78 -3.27 -21.64
C ALA A 315 19.52 -3.10 -20.14
N ASN A 316 19.93 -1.98 -19.55
CA ASN A 316 20.02 -1.81 -18.11
C ASN A 316 19.12 -0.71 -17.52
N SER A 317 18.47 0.15 -18.34
CA SER A 317 17.58 1.19 -17.81
C SER A 317 16.27 0.60 -17.31
N ILE A 318 15.85 1.06 -16.13
CA ILE A 318 14.55 0.71 -15.50
C ILE A 318 13.42 1.62 -16.01
N LEU A 319 13.77 2.78 -16.56
CA LEU A 319 12.80 3.77 -17.04
C LEU A 319 12.44 3.50 -18.50
N LEU A 320 11.17 3.15 -18.74
CA LEU A 320 10.66 2.81 -20.07
C LEU A 320 10.87 3.96 -21.09
N ASN A 321 10.62 5.21 -20.66
CA ASN A 321 10.83 6.38 -21.50
C ASN A 321 12.31 6.55 -21.93
N CYS A 322 13.27 6.23 -21.07
CA CYS A 322 14.68 6.22 -21.43
C CYS A 322 15.02 5.11 -22.42
N VAL A 323 14.40 3.95 -22.30
CA VAL A 323 14.60 2.83 -23.22
C VAL A 323 14.01 3.14 -24.59
N GLU A 324 12.82 3.75 -24.64
CA GLU A 324 12.19 4.17 -25.91
C GLU A 324 12.98 5.30 -26.57
N ALA A 325 13.40 6.31 -25.80
CA ALA A 325 14.25 7.37 -26.29
C ALA A 325 15.57 6.83 -26.88
N ALA A 326 16.24 5.92 -26.16
CA ALA A 326 17.48 5.31 -26.65
C ALA A 326 17.28 4.52 -27.95
N LYS A 327 16.16 3.79 -28.10
CA LYS A 327 15.82 3.08 -29.34
C LYS A 327 15.59 4.03 -30.51
N ILE A 328 14.90 5.16 -30.28
CA ILE A 328 14.63 6.15 -31.31
C ILE A 328 15.92 6.83 -31.76
N VAL A 329 16.78 7.22 -30.82
CA VAL A 329 18.07 7.86 -31.14
C VAL A 329 19.00 6.86 -31.85
N LEU A 330 19.04 5.59 -31.40
CA LEU A 330 19.85 4.55 -32.04
C LEU A 330 19.41 4.30 -33.48
N LYS A 331 18.10 4.25 -33.73
CA LYS A 331 17.55 4.05 -35.08
C LYS A 331 17.81 5.26 -35.98
N HIS A 332 17.70 6.48 -35.46
CA HIS A 332 17.89 7.70 -36.24
C HIS A 332 19.36 7.98 -36.53
N ASP A 333 20.23 7.98 -35.52
CA ASP A 333 21.62 8.44 -35.65
C ASP A 333 22.56 7.35 -36.17
N TYR A 334 22.25 6.05 -35.90
CA TYR A 334 23.10 4.94 -36.30
C TYR A 334 22.45 4.01 -37.34
N ASN A 335 21.21 4.27 -37.75
CA ASN A 335 20.45 3.50 -38.75
C ASN A 335 20.39 1.98 -38.42
N MET A 336 20.28 1.64 -37.13
CA MET A 336 20.29 0.28 -36.62
C MET A 336 19.02 -0.06 -35.86
N GLU A 337 18.57 -1.31 -35.99
CA GLU A 337 17.51 -1.82 -35.13
C GLU A 337 18.09 -2.14 -33.73
N PRO A 338 17.38 -1.77 -32.63
CA PRO A 338 17.88 -2.00 -31.28
C PRO A 338 17.97 -3.50 -30.99
N VAL A 339 19.10 -3.91 -30.39
CA VAL A 339 19.25 -5.29 -29.89
C VAL A 339 18.24 -5.49 -28.76
N SER A 340 17.39 -6.49 -28.87
CA SER A 340 16.39 -6.82 -27.86
C SER A 340 17.06 -7.40 -26.60
N GLY A 341 17.46 -6.54 -25.66
CA GLY A 341 18.21 -6.92 -24.47
C GLY A 341 17.41 -7.10 -23.18
N LYS A 342 16.09 -6.84 -23.17
CA LYS A 342 15.28 -7.13 -21.98
C LYS A 342 14.83 -8.59 -22.00
N PRO A 343 14.92 -9.30 -20.86
CA PRO A 343 14.33 -10.62 -20.76
C PRO A 343 12.84 -10.51 -21.07
N THR A 344 12.35 -11.35 -21.97
CA THR A 344 10.92 -11.43 -22.29
C THR A 344 10.15 -11.88 -21.05
N THR A 345 8.86 -11.53 -21.00
CA THR A 345 7.96 -11.96 -19.92
C THR A 345 8.03 -13.48 -19.71
N GLU A 346 8.21 -14.26 -20.77
CA GLU A 346 8.40 -15.71 -20.72
C GLU A 346 9.70 -16.13 -20.02
N GLN A 347 10.79 -15.40 -20.22
CA GLN A 347 12.07 -15.66 -19.54
C GLN A 347 12.00 -15.34 -18.05
N LEU A 348 11.29 -14.26 -17.66
CA LEU A 348 11.04 -13.92 -16.26
C LEU A 348 10.13 -14.96 -15.58
N ILE A 349 9.09 -15.45 -16.28
CA ILE A 349 8.22 -16.51 -15.79
C ILE A 349 8.98 -17.82 -15.61
N GLY A 350 9.89 -18.15 -16.53
CA GLY A 350 10.75 -19.35 -16.45
C GLY A 350 11.71 -19.36 -15.26
N GLN A 351 12.12 -18.18 -14.76
CA GLN A 351 12.97 -18.07 -13.57
C GLN A 351 12.21 -18.26 -12.25
N MET A 352 10.88 -18.28 -12.28
CA MET A 352 10.07 -18.44 -11.07
C MET A 352 10.09 -19.86 -10.46
N GLY A 353 10.72 -20.85 -11.09
CA GLY A 353 11.08 -22.16 -10.50
C GLY A 353 9.98 -22.85 -9.70
N PHE A 354 8.79 -23.01 -10.29
CA PHE A 354 7.63 -23.66 -9.67
C PHE A 354 7.46 -25.10 -10.15
#